data_88f92259dd6781b4e297b418ede735df
#
_entry.id   88f92259dd6781b4e297b418ede735df
#
_cell.length_a   1.000
_cell.length_b   1.000
_cell.length_c   1.000
_cell.angle_alpha   90.00
_cell.angle_beta   90.00
_cell.angle_gamma   90.00
#
_symmetry.space_group_name_H-M   'P 1'
#
loop_
_entity.id
_entity.type
_entity.pdbx_description
1 polymer ?
#
loop_
_entity_poly.entity_id
_entity_poly.type
_entity_poly.pdbx_seq_one_letter_code
_entity_poly.pdbx_strand_id
1 'polypeptide(L)'
;MKARDIMTRDVATVSPDTSVRDIAALMMQKHISGVPVLIDNGKIIGMVSQSDLLHRAEVGTERKHKWWFRTFADSNALAREYAKAHGLKAHDVMSRYVVSVRDDAELRDVADILDSHRIKRVPVVQEGRLVGIITRGDLVRALS
;
A
#
# COMPACT_ATOMS: atom_id res chain seq x y z
N MET A 1 -20.66 9.87 -12.54
CA MET A 1 -20.15 8.77 -11.72
C MET A 1 -19.26 9.28 -10.61
N LYS A 2 -19.45 8.73 -9.46
CA LYS A 2 -18.72 9.07 -8.24
C LYS A 2 -17.72 7.98 -7.90
N ALA A 3 -16.75 8.31 -7.04
CA ALA A 3 -15.77 7.33 -6.55
C ALA A 3 -16.43 6.05 -6.02
N ARG A 4 -17.50 6.20 -5.24
CA ARG A 4 -18.21 5.05 -4.65
C ARG A 4 -18.83 4.12 -5.69
N ASP A 5 -19.03 4.59 -6.92
CA ASP A 5 -19.65 3.78 -7.99
C ASP A 5 -18.66 2.78 -8.60
N ILE A 6 -17.36 3.07 -8.52
CA ILE A 6 -16.34 2.23 -9.17
C ILE A 6 -15.31 1.65 -8.20
N MET A 7 -15.26 2.10 -6.95
CA MET A 7 -14.25 1.66 -5.99
C MET A 7 -14.39 0.18 -5.67
N THR A 8 -13.26 -0.46 -5.38
CA THR A 8 -13.23 -1.79 -4.79
C THR A 8 -13.46 -1.64 -3.29
N ARG A 9 -14.47 -2.33 -2.76
CA ARG A 9 -14.87 -2.21 -1.34
C ARG A 9 -14.16 -3.19 -0.44
N ASP A 10 -13.82 -4.37 -0.97
CA ASP A 10 -13.10 -5.39 -0.21
C ASP A 10 -11.60 -5.13 -0.32
N VAL A 11 -11.10 -4.26 0.55
CA VAL A 11 -9.72 -3.79 0.51
C VAL A 11 -8.88 -4.56 1.53
N ALA A 12 -7.78 -5.16 1.07
CA ALA A 12 -6.80 -5.77 1.96
C ALA A 12 -6.10 -4.64 2.73
N THR A 13 -6.11 -4.72 4.06
CA THR A 13 -5.54 -3.68 4.93
C THR A 13 -4.65 -4.33 6.00
N VAL A 14 -3.81 -3.52 6.62
CA VAL A 14 -2.95 -3.96 7.72
C VAL A 14 -3.03 -2.97 8.87
N SER A 15 -2.56 -3.39 10.04
CA SER A 15 -2.43 -2.51 11.21
C SER A 15 -1.00 -1.95 11.29
N PRO A 16 -0.76 -0.93 12.11
CA PRO A 16 0.60 -0.41 12.31
C PRO A 16 1.59 -1.45 12.81
N ASP A 17 1.09 -2.46 13.52
CA ASP A 17 1.92 -3.51 14.12
C ASP A 17 2.12 -4.73 13.23
N THR A 18 1.48 -4.76 12.06
CA THR A 18 1.67 -5.86 11.11
C THR A 18 3.13 -5.89 10.64
N SER A 19 3.75 -7.07 10.69
CA SER A 19 5.14 -7.21 10.28
C SER A 19 5.33 -6.97 8.80
N VAL A 20 6.50 -6.49 8.41
CA VAL A 20 6.87 -6.32 6.99
C VAL A 20 6.77 -7.65 6.27
N ARG A 21 7.14 -8.74 6.92
CA ARG A 21 7.02 -10.08 6.38
C ARG A 21 5.58 -10.42 6.02
N ASP A 22 4.65 -10.15 6.93
CA ASP A 22 3.23 -10.43 6.70
C ASP A 22 2.65 -9.54 5.61
N ILE A 23 3.09 -8.28 5.55
CA ILE A 23 2.68 -7.35 4.49
C ILE A 23 3.14 -7.89 3.12
N ALA A 24 4.39 -8.33 3.03
CA ALA A 24 4.94 -8.88 1.79
C ALA A 24 4.16 -10.13 1.37
N ALA A 25 3.85 -11.01 2.31
CA ALA A 25 3.06 -12.21 2.04
C ALA A 25 1.65 -11.87 1.55
N LEU A 26 1.01 -10.87 2.17
CA LEU A 26 -0.32 -10.40 1.78
C LEU A 26 -0.30 -9.85 0.36
N MET A 27 0.70 -9.04 0.02
CA MET A 27 0.84 -8.48 -1.33
C MET A 27 1.00 -9.58 -2.38
N MET A 28 1.79 -10.59 -2.08
CA MET A 28 1.99 -11.73 -2.99
C MET A 28 0.71 -12.55 -3.13
N GLN A 29 0.05 -12.83 -2.04
CA GLN A 29 -1.17 -13.64 -2.02
C GLN A 29 -2.31 -12.96 -2.78
N LYS A 30 -2.47 -11.66 -2.62
CA LYS A 30 -3.56 -10.89 -3.23
C LYS A 30 -3.20 -10.27 -4.57
N HIS A 31 -1.96 -10.42 -5.02
CA HIS A 31 -1.46 -9.77 -6.25
C HIS A 31 -1.67 -8.26 -6.25
N ILE A 32 -1.34 -7.64 -5.13
CA ILE A 32 -1.46 -6.19 -4.94
C ILE A 32 -0.09 -5.58 -4.64
N SER A 33 0.07 -4.31 -4.94
CA SER A 33 1.34 -3.60 -4.77
C SER A 33 1.30 -2.50 -3.73
N GLY A 34 0.22 -2.44 -2.97
CA GLY A 34 0.09 -1.47 -1.88
C GLY A 34 -1.09 -1.80 -1.00
N VAL A 35 -0.95 -1.47 0.28
CA VAL A 35 -2.00 -1.71 1.29
C VAL A 35 -2.16 -0.50 2.19
N PRO A 36 -3.39 -0.12 2.53
CA PRO A 36 -3.62 0.88 3.55
C PRO A 36 -3.30 0.36 4.94
N VAL A 37 -2.81 1.25 5.79
CA VAL A 37 -2.58 0.97 7.21
C VAL A 37 -3.69 1.66 8.00
N LEU A 38 -4.44 0.88 8.74
CA LEU A 38 -5.60 1.36 9.50
C LEU A 38 -5.38 1.22 10.99
N ILE A 39 -5.95 2.14 11.74
CA ILE A 39 -6.13 2.02 13.19
C ILE A 39 -7.62 1.79 13.48
N ASP A 40 -7.98 1.81 14.76
CA ASP A 40 -9.33 1.58 15.25
C ASP A 40 -10.38 2.33 14.43
N ASN A 41 -11.52 1.70 14.21
CA ASN A 41 -12.66 2.24 13.46
C ASN A 41 -12.39 2.45 11.96
N GLY A 42 -11.32 1.87 11.42
CA GLY A 42 -11.02 1.95 10.00
C GLY A 42 -10.39 3.25 9.53
N LYS A 43 -9.86 4.04 10.49
CA LYS A 43 -9.16 5.28 10.14
C LYS A 43 -7.83 4.97 9.48
N ILE A 44 -7.62 5.53 8.29
CA ILE A 44 -6.37 5.34 7.55
C ILE A 44 -5.29 6.28 8.08
N ILE A 45 -4.12 5.73 8.39
CA ILE A 45 -2.97 6.48 8.91
C ILE A 45 -1.72 6.39 8.04
N GLY A 46 -1.73 5.54 7.04
CA GLY A 46 -0.58 5.39 6.15
C GLY A 46 -0.88 4.43 5.02
N MET A 47 0.10 4.31 4.13
CA MET A 47 0.10 3.36 3.02
C MET A 47 1.46 2.67 2.97
N VAL A 48 1.46 1.39 2.68
CA VAL A 48 2.69 0.64 2.39
C VAL A 48 2.62 0.13 0.96
N SER A 49 3.60 0.50 0.15
CA SER A 49 3.74 0.03 -1.23
C SER A 49 4.89 -0.94 -1.35
N GLN A 50 4.99 -1.63 -2.49
CA GLN A 50 6.17 -2.44 -2.80
C GLN A 50 7.44 -1.61 -2.73
N SER A 51 7.40 -0.37 -3.24
CA SER A 51 8.53 0.55 -3.12
C SER A 51 8.94 0.80 -1.69
N ASP A 52 7.98 0.98 -0.79
CA ASP A 52 8.27 1.20 0.62
C ASP A 52 8.97 -0.01 1.23
N LEU A 53 8.53 -1.22 0.88
CA LEU A 53 9.16 -2.44 1.36
C LEU A 53 10.59 -2.57 0.85
N LEU A 54 10.80 -2.24 -0.43
CA LEU A 54 12.13 -2.34 -1.04
C LEU A 54 13.08 -1.27 -0.52
N HIS A 55 12.62 -0.02 -0.43
CA HIS A 55 13.51 1.09 -0.09
C HIS A 55 13.68 1.28 1.41
N ARG A 56 12.61 1.19 2.18
CA ARG A 56 12.67 1.48 3.61
C ARG A 56 13.13 0.30 4.43
N ALA A 57 12.79 -0.91 4.01
CA ALA A 57 13.36 -2.11 4.62
C ALA A 57 14.86 -2.21 4.35
N GLU A 58 15.30 -1.77 3.17
CA GLU A 58 16.72 -1.70 2.80
C GLU A 58 17.52 -0.73 3.65
N VAL A 59 16.97 0.42 3.96
CA VAL A 59 17.69 1.45 4.74
C VAL A 59 18.20 0.87 6.06
N GLY A 60 17.48 -0.07 6.65
CA GLY A 60 17.91 -0.77 7.85
C GLY A 60 19.02 -1.79 7.61
N THR A 61 19.33 -2.14 6.36
CA THR A 61 20.34 -3.15 6.01
C THR A 61 21.68 -2.54 5.61
N GLU A 62 21.74 -1.25 5.37
CA GLU A 62 22.91 -0.56 4.90
C GLU A 62 23.50 -1.19 3.64
N ARG A 63 24.83 -1.43 3.66
CA ARG A 63 25.54 -1.98 2.51
C ARG A 63 25.18 -3.43 2.19
N LYS A 64 24.63 -4.14 3.13
CA LYS A 64 24.29 -5.56 2.95
C LYS A 64 23.09 -5.74 2.04
N HIS A 65 22.25 -4.74 1.86
CA HIS A 65 21.04 -4.87 1.06
C HIS A 65 21.32 -5.17 -0.42
N LYS A 66 22.41 -4.63 -1.01
CA LYS A 66 22.76 -4.92 -2.40
C LYS A 66 23.07 -6.40 -2.62
N TRP A 67 23.81 -6.99 -1.69
CA TRP A 67 24.09 -8.41 -1.73
C TRP A 67 22.80 -9.22 -1.54
N TRP A 68 21.98 -8.83 -0.59
CA TRP A 68 20.69 -9.42 -0.31
C TRP A 68 19.78 -9.39 -1.54
N PHE A 69 19.76 -8.27 -2.28
CA PHE A 69 18.98 -8.12 -3.49
C PHE A 69 19.43 -9.06 -4.60
N ARG A 70 20.72 -9.23 -4.77
CA ARG A 70 21.26 -10.13 -5.79
C ARG A 70 20.85 -11.58 -5.53
N THR A 71 20.68 -11.95 -4.29
CA THR A 71 20.27 -13.29 -3.89
C THR A 71 18.79 -13.41 -3.60
N PHE A 72 18.04 -12.35 -3.81
CA PHE A 72 16.60 -12.29 -3.50
C PHE A 72 15.82 -13.40 -4.19
N ALA A 73 16.13 -13.69 -5.45
CA ALA A 73 15.47 -14.75 -6.20
C ALA A 73 15.65 -16.12 -5.53
N ASP A 74 16.77 -16.29 -4.82
CA ASP A 74 17.14 -17.57 -4.20
C ASP A 74 16.84 -17.59 -2.70
N SER A 75 16.36 -16.50 -2.11
CA SER A 75 16.33 -16.42 -0.66
C SER A 75 15.17 -15.63 -0.06
N ASN A 76 13.94 -16.07 -0.33
CA ASN A 76 12.81 -15.63 0.47
C ASN A 76 13.05 -15.87 1.95
N ALA A 77 13.77 -16.93 2.29
CA ALA A 77 14.12 -17.24 3.67
C ALA A 77 15.05 -16.20 4.29
N LEU A 78 16.05 -15.74 3.53
CA LEU A 78 16.98 -14.71 4.04
C LEU A 78 16.29 -13.38 4.25
N ALA A 79 15.41 -12.98 3.32
CA ALA A 79 14.62 -11.78 3.45
C ALA A 79 13.71 -11.83 4.67
N ARG A 80 13.09 -12.98 4.91
CA ARG A 80 12.22 -13.19 6.08
C ARG A 80 13.01 -13.12 7.38
N GLU A 81 14.17 -13.77 7.43
CA GLU A 81 15.02 -13.69 8.62
C GLU A 81 15.47 -12.27 8.89
N TYR A 82 15.84 -11.56 7.85
CA TYR A 82 16.27 -10.18 8.00
C TYR A 82 15.15 -9.30 8.57
N ALA A 83 13.98 -9.34 7.96
CA ALA A 83 12.82 -8.56 8.43
C ALA A 83 12.43 -8.94 9.86
N LYS A 84 12.47 -10.23 10.18
CA LYS A 84 12.17 -10.74 11.51
C LYS A 84 13.20 -10.27 12.54
N ALA A 85 14.50 -10.35 12.17
CA ALA A 85 15.59 -9.96 13.07
C ALA A 85 15.55 -8.46 13.40
N HIS A 86 15.11 -7.62 12.47
CA HIS A 86 15.01 -6.18 12.68
C HIS A 86 13.66 -5.74 13.20
N GLY A 87 12.69 -6.66 13.30
CA GLY A 87 11.37 -6.38 13.86
C GLY A 87 10.59 -5.29 13.16
N LEU A 88 10.84 -5.08 11.85
CA LEU A 88 10.17 -4.01 11.10
C LEU A 88 8.68 -4.29 10.96
N LYS A 89 7.90 -3.25 11.19
CA LYS A 89 6.44 -3.27 11.15
C LYS A 89 5.92 -2.22 10.17
N ALA A 90 4.63 -2.27 9.88
CA ALA A 90 4.00 -1.32 8.97
C ALA A 90 4.34 0.13 9.31
N HIS A 91 4.25 0.51 10.60
CA HIS A 91 4.53 1.89 11.03
C HIS A 91 5.97 2.33 10.74
N ASP A 92 6.92 1.39 10.62
CA ASP A 92 8.32 1.71 10.36
C ASP A 92 8.57 2.04 8.88
N VAL A 93 7.75 1.50 7.98
CA VAL A 93 7.99 1.59 6.54
C VAL A 93 6.89 2.34 5.79
N MET A 94 5.75 2.60 6.40
CA MET A 94 4.63 3.25 5.73
C MET A 94 4.91 4.71 5.38
N SER A 95 4.28 5.17 4.30
CA SER A 95 4.18 6.59 4.02
C SER A 95 3.03 7.15 4.86
N ARG A 96 3.31 8.18 5.65
CA ARG A 96 2.30 8.84 6.48
C ARG A 96 1.52 9.89 5.71
N TYR A 97 2.05 10.33 4.59
CA TYR A 97 1.34 11.25 3.70
C TYR A 97 0.44 10.43 2.78
N VAL A 98 -0.83 10.41 3.12
CA VAL A 98 -1.83 9.64 2.38
C VAL A 98 -2.70 10.59 1.58
N VAL A 99 -2.62 10.45 0.25
CA VAL A 99 -3.55 11.12 -0.66
C VAL A 99 -4.80 10.25 -0.73
N SER A 100 -5.95 10.82 -0.42
CA SER A 100 -7.23 10.11 -0.43
C SER A 100 -8.30 10.96 -1.10
N VAL A 101 -9.40 10.33 -1.48
CA VAL A 101 -10.55 11.03 -2.03
C VAL A 101 -11.79 10.67 -1.22
N ARG A 102 -12.80 11.52 -1.27
CA ARG A 102 -14.10 11.23 -0.65
C ARG A 102 -14.88 10.29 -1.57
N ASP A 103 -15.80 9.56 -0.99
CA ASP A 103 -16.64 8.61 -1.75
C ASP A 103 -17.56 9.32 -2.76
N ASP A 104 -17.87 10.60 -2.53
CA ASP A 104 -18.67 11.41 -3.45
C ASP A 104 -17.85 12.19 -4.48
N ALA A 105 -16.53 11.97 -4.53
CA ALA A 105 -15.66 12.62 -5.51
C ALA A 105 -16.04 12.21 -6.94
N GLU A 106 -15.96 13.17 -7.88
CA GLU A 106 -16.20 12.91 -9.29
C GLU A 106 -15.02 12.10 -9.86
N LEU A 107 -15.28 11.22 -10.82
CA LEU A 107 -14.22 10.40 -11.42
C LEU A 107 -13.14 11.24 -12.07
N ARG A 108 -13.49 12.38 -12.64
CA ARG A 108 -12.50 13.29 -13.23
C ARG A 108 -11.50 13.75 -12.16
N ASP A 109 -12.00 14.12 -10.99
CA ASP A 109 -11.13 14.56 -9.90
C ASP A 109 -10.24 13.44 -9.40
N VAL A 110 -10.76 12.22 -9.33
CA VAL A 110 -9.98 11.05 -8.97
C VAL A 110 -8.85 10.81 -9.99
N ALA A 111 -9.17 10.89 -11.28
CA ALA A 111 -8.19 10.73 -12.35
C ALA A 111 -7.09 11.80 -12.25
N ASP A 112 -7.47 13.05 -12.02
CA ASP A 112 -6.54 14.15 -11.87
C ASP A 112 -5.60 13.94 -10.68
N ILE A 113 -6.11 13.42 -9.57
CA ILE A 113 -5.31 13.12 -8.37
C ILE A 113 -4.30 12.01 -8.66
N LEU A 114 -4.75 10.92 -9.28
CA LEU A 114 -3.85 9.82 -9.62
C LEU A 114 -2.72 10.28 -10.54
N ASP A 115 -3.05 11.13 -11.50
CA ASP A 115 -2.08 11.63 -12.46
C ASP A 115 -1.13 12.66 -11.85
N SER A 116 -1.67 13.67 -11.17
CA SER A 116 -0.87 14.77 -10.61
C SER A 116 0.08 14.31 -9.51
N HIS A 117 -0.33 13.33 -8.71
CA HIS A 117 0.50 12.76 -7.65
C HIS A 117 1.33 11.56 -8.11
N ARG A 118 1.17 11.14 -9.37
CA ARG A 118 1.87 10.00 -9.96
C ARG A 118 1.72 8.73 -9.12
N ILE A 119 0.51 8.48 -8.65
CA ILE A 119 0.20 7.31 -7.83
C ILE A 119 -0.66 6.32 -8.62
N LYS A 120 -0.57 5.05 -8.26
CA LYS A 120 -1.27 3.97 -8.94
C LYS A 120 -2.65 3.69 -8.36
N ARG A 121 -2.87 4.11 -7.14
CA ARG A 121 -4.11 3.87 -6.41
C ARG A 121 -4.37 5.00 -5.44
N VAL A 122 -5.63 5.18 -5.11
CA VAL A 122 -6.04 6.18 -4.13
C VAL A 122 -7.09 5.57 -3.21
N PRO A 123 -6.90 5.67 -1.88
CA PRO A 123 -7.93 5.27 -0.94
C PRO A 123 -9.15 6.18 -1.03
N VAL A 124 -10.32 5.59 -0.86
CA VAL A 124 -11.59 6.31 -0.77
C VAL A 124 -12.02 6.30 0.68
N VAL A 125 -12.28 7.48 1.21
CA VAL A 125 -12.62 7.67 2.62
C VAL A 125 -14.00 8.32 2.78
N GLN A 126 -14.63 7.99 3.90
CA GLN A 126 -15.85 8.62 4.36
C GLN A 126 -15.66 8.93 5.84
N GLU A 127 -15.69 10.21 6.20
CA GLU A 127 -15.43 10.65 7.57
C GLU A 127 -14.10 10.13 8.13
N GLY A 128 -13.05 10.13 7.27
CA GLY A 128 -11.71 9.67 7.65
C GLY A 128 -11.52 8.16 7.67
N ARG A 129 -12.57 7.40 7.42
CA ARG A 129 -12.54 5.93 7.43
C ARG A 129 -12.43 5.40 6.01
N LEU A 130 -11.62 4.37 5.84
CA LEU A 130 -11.48 3.71 4.54
C LEU A 130 -12.77 2.98 4.16
N VAL A 131 -13.31 3.30 2.98
CA VAL A 131 -14.50 2.62 2.46
C VAL A 131 -14.23 1.90 1.14
N GLY A 132 -13.12 2.20 0.49
CA GLY A 132 -12.76 1.55 -0.76
C GLY A 132 -11.41 2.02 -1.26
N ILE A 133 -11.02 1.49 -2.41
CA ILE A 133 -9.81 1.90 -3.12
C ILE A 133 -10.09 1.96 -4.62
N ILE A 134 -9.46 2.91 -5.30
CA ILE A 134 -9.56 3.05 -6.74
C ILE A 134 -8.16 2.98 -7.33
N THR A 135 -8.00 2.12 -8.33
CA THR A 135 -6.76 2.02 -9.10
C THR A 135 -6.95 2.64 -10.47
N ARG A 136 -5.83 2.86 -11.18
CA ARG A 136 -5.89 3.29 -12.59
C ARG A 136 -6.69 2.30 -13.43
N GLY A 137 -6.56 1.00 -13.14
CA GLY A 137 -7.32 -0.03 -13.84
C GLY A 137 -8.83 0.11 -13.64
N ASP A 138 -9.26 0.50 -12.46
CA ASP A 138 -10.68 0.73 -12.17
C ASP A 138 -11.22 1.87 -13.04
N LEU A 139 -10.45 2.94 -13.19
CA LEU A 139 -10.84 4.07 -14.04
C LEU A 139 -10.95 3.63 -15.51
N VAL A 140 -9.98 2.85 -15.99
CA VAL A 140 -10.00 2.36 -17.39
C VAL A 140 -11.23 1.50 -17.62
N ARG A 141 -11.55 0.60 -16.69
CA ARG A 141 -12.76 -0.22 -16.79
C ARG A 141 -14.04 0.61 -16.80
N ALA A 142 -14.07 1.68 -16.03
CA ALA A 142 -15.24 2.57 -15.98
C ALA A 142 -15.47 3.33 -17.29
N LEU A 143 -14.43 3.48 -18.10
CA LEU A 143 -14.51 4.13 -19.41
C LEU A 143 -14.93 3.17 -20.52
N SER A 144 -14.85 1.88 -20.32
CA SER A 144 -15.22 0.87 -21.30
C SER A 144 -16.67 0.46 -21.20
#